data_e3ecc7e4b4fe0f018c248cfa0a9cbc23
#
_entry.id   e3ecc7e4b4fe0f018c248cfa0a9cbc23
#
_cell.length_a   1.000
_cell.length_b   1.000
_cell.length_c   1.000
_cell.angle_alpha   90.00
_cell.angle_beta   90.00
_cell.angle_gamma   90.00
#
_symmetry.space_group_name_H-M   'P 1'
#
loop_
_entity.id
_entity.type
_entity.pdbx_description
1 polymer ?
#
loop_
_entity_poly.entity_id
_entity_poly.type
_entity_poly.pdbx_seq_one_letter_code
_entity_poly.pdbx_strand_id
1 'polypeptide(L)'
;MRPAEGAGATVPAVQEIGRGDPTFDFEPTRGTWRRLEGPADVLDLMDSGAEGVVAAIRDAGATFLSPIFDELAGVVCTGGTIRSHIGIISREFQVPGVIGAQIDDEPDAGAEVELSSSGEIRRIDG
;
A
#
# COMPACT_ATOMS: atom_id res chain seq x y z
N MET A 1 6.29 -14.14 -30.69
CA MET A 1 5.60 -14.04 -30.37
C MET A 1 5.14 -14.14 -29.85
N ARG A 2 4.95 -14.03 -29.50
CA ARG A 2 4.28 -14.22 -28.67
C ARG A 2 3.38 -14.74 -28.85
N PRO A 3 3.31 -15.20 -28.88
CA PRO A 3 2.35 -15.65 -28.86
C PRO A 3 1.57 -15.72 -28.53
N ALA A 4 1.45 -15.70 -28.55
CA ALA A 4 0.71 -15.71 -28.18
C ALA A 4 0.27 -15.78 -27.66
N GLU A 5 0.43 -15.48 -27.66
CA GLU A 5 -0.06 -15.44 -27.12
C GLU A 5 -0.83 -15.71 -26.75
N GLY A 6 -0.63 -15.78 -26.61
CA GLY A 6 -1.30 -15.92 -26.14
C GLY A 6 -1.87 -16.29 -25.78
N ALA A 7 -1.46 -16.34 -26.28
CA ALA A 7 -2.25 -16.69 -25.83
C ALA A 7 -2.87 -16.88 -24.85
N GLY A 8 -3.30 -16.65 -24.89
CA GLY A 8 -4.31 -16.83 -24.05
C GLY A 8 -4.01 -16.90 -22.60
N ALA A 9 -2.84 -16.90 -22.28
CA ALA A 9 -2.50 -16.89 -20.89
C ALA A 9 -3.00 -15.61 -20.28
N THR A 10 -3.97 -15.72 -19.41
CA THR A 10 -4.48 -14.59 -18.70
C THR A 10 -3.58 -14.33 -17.51
N VAL A 11 -2.47 -13.68 -17.77
CA VAL A 11 -1.62 -13.16 -16.71
C VAL A 11 -2.16 -11.78 -16.37
N PRO A 12 -2.48 -11.52 -15.09
CA PRO A 12 -2.91 -10.16 -14.73
C PRO A 12 -1.86 -9.14 -15.14
N ALA A 13 -2.29 -8.04 -15.71
CA ALA A 13 -1.38 -6.96 -16.02
C ALA A 13 -0.92 -6.34 -14.71
N VAL A 14 0.39 -6.16 -14.58
CA VAL A 14 1.00 -5.58 -13.39
C VAL A 14 1.75 -4.35 -13.85
N GLN A 15 1.45 -3.21 -13.23
CA GLN A 15 2.06 -1.94 -13.58
C GLN A 15 2.65 -1.30 -12.34
N GLU A 16 3.95 -0.99 -12.39
CA GLU A 16 4.57 -0.23 -11.31
C GLU A 16 4.03 1.20 -11.36
N ILE A 17 3.46 1.66 -10.25
CA ILE A 17 2.88 2.99 -10.15
C ILE A 17 3.63 3.90 -9.19
N GLY A 18 4.58 3.34 -8.44
CA GLY A 18 5.35 4.14 -7.50
C GLY A 18 6.46 3.33 -6.87
N ARG A 19 7.29 4.05 -6.11
CA ARG A 19 8.44 3.44 -5.45
C ARG A 19 8.86 4.30 -4.26
N GLY A 20 9.27 3.64 -3.18
CA GLY A 20 9.78 4.32 -2.00
C GLY A 20 10.64 3.39 -1.18
N ASP A 21 10.82 3.71 0.10
CA ASP A 21 11.66 2.94 0.99
C ASP A 21 10.83 1.92 1.76
N PRO A 22 11.14 0.62 1.64
CA PRO A 22 10.42 -0.38 2.43
C PRO A 22 10.79 -0.26 3.90
N THR A 23 9.83 -0.51 4.78
CA THR A 23 10.04 -0.38 6.22
C THR A 23 10.80 -1.56 6.81
N PHE A 24 10.68 -2.73 6.20
CA PHE A 24 11.43 -3.93 6.56
C PHE A 24 11.36 -4.91 5.39
N ASP A 25 12.00 -6.05 5.53
CA ASP A 25 12.00 -7.08 4.49
C ASP A 25 10.76 -7.96 4.69
N PHE A 26 9.76 -7.77 3.83
CA PHE A 26 8.48 -8.47 3.94
C PHE A 26 8.15 -9.20 2.65
N GLU A 27 7.31 -10.23 2.76
CA GLU A 27 6.78 -10.92 1.58
C GLU A 27 5.87 -9.98 0.81
N PRO A 28 5.82 -10.07 -0.51
CA PRO A 28 4.89 -9.23 -1.28
C PRO A 28 3.48 -9.36 -0.74
N THR A 29 2.84 -8.22 -0.53
CA THR A 29 1.49 -8.19 0.03
C THR A 29 0.56 -7.47 -0.93
N ARG A 30 -0.68 -7.93 -0.99
CA ARG A 30 -1.71 -7.35 -1.85
C ARG A 30 -2.86 -6.85 -1.01
N GLY A 31 -3.49 -5.81 -1.49
CA GLY A 31 -4.66 -5.27 -0.82
C GLY A 31 -5.32 -4.22 -1.68
N THR A 32 -6.40 -3.67 -1.17
CA THR A 32 -7.16 -2.64 -1.87
C THR A 32 -6.68 -1.25 -1.46
N TRP A 33 -6.45 -0.42 -2.45
CA TRP A 33 -5.93 0.93 -2.24
C TRP A 33 -6.99 1.85 -1.66
N ARG A 34 -6.67 2.53 -0.57
CA ARG A 34 -7.54 3.54 0.01
C ARG A 34 -6.70 4.72 0.48
N ARG A 35 -6.97 5.89 -0.07
CA ARG A 35 -6.33 7.12 0.38
C ARG A 35 -7.06 7.63 1.61
N LEU A 36 -6.33 7.88 2.69
CA LEU A 36 -6.89 8.39 3.94
C LEU A 36 -6.25 9.73 4.26
N GLU A 37 -7.06 10.74 4.49
CA GLU A 37 -6.57 12.08 4.74
C GLU A 37 -6.66 12.50 6.21
N GLY A 38 -7.39 11.76 7.02
CA GLY A 38 -7.52 12.08 8.43
C GLY A 38 -8.41 11.13 9.18
N PRO A 39 -8.72 11.45 10.45
CA PRO A 39 -9.49 10.55 11.32
C PRO A 39 -10.87 10.19 10.79
N ALA A 40 -11.54 11.09 10.06
CA ALA A 40 -12.87 10.79 9.55
C ALA A 40 -12.84 9.62 8.57
N ASP A 41 -11.78 9.56 7.74
CA ASP A 41 -11.62 8.45 6.79
C ASP A 41 -11.37 7.14 7.51
N VAL A 42 -10.67 7.19 8.64
CA VAL A 42 -10.43 6.00 9.46
C VAL A 42 -11.73 5.49 10.06
N LEU A 43 -12.59 6.40 10.52
CA LEU A 43 -13.90 6.00 11.06
C LEU A 43 -14.74 5.30 9.99
N ASP A 44 -14.74 5.83 8.77
CA ASP A 44 -15.45 5.20 7.65
C ASP A 44 -14.90 3.79 7.39
N LEU A 45 -13.59 3.65 7.46
CA LEU A 45 -12.94 2.37 7.21
C LEU A 45 -13.20 1.37 8.34
N MET A 46 -13.34 1.86 9.57
CA MET A 46 -13.72 0.99 10.69
C MET A 46 -15.10 0.38 10.48
N ASP A 47 -16.02 1.16 9.89
CA ASP A 47 -17.36 0.67 9.60
C ASP A 47 -17.38 -0.35 8.47
N SER A 48 -16.58 -0.13 7.43
CA SER A 48 -16.57 -1.02 6.26
C SER A 48 -15.55 -2.16 6.39
N GLY A 49 -14.62 -2.06 7.33
CA GLY A 49 -13.58 -3.06 7.54
C GLY A 49 -12.25 -2.62 6.94
N ALA A 50 -11.20 -2.68 7.76
CA ALA A 50 -9.86 -2.28 7.36
C ALA A 50 -9.00 -3.46 6.90
N GLU A 51 -9.45 -4.67 7.12
CA GLU A 51 -8.69 -5.85 6.76
C GLU A 51 -8.50 -5.93 5.25
N GLY A 52 -7.28 -6.18 4.82
CA GLY A 52 -6.97 -6.28 3.40
C GLY A 52 -6.78 -4.94 2.70
N VAL A 53 -6.76 -3.84 3.44
CA VAL A 53 -6.61 -2.51 2.87
C VAL A 53 -5.14 -2.08 2.88
N VAL A 54 -4.69 -1.49 1.76
CA VAL A 54 -3.43 -0.76 1.70
C VAL A 54 -3.76 0.72 1.86
N ALA A 55 -3.42 1.27 3.01
CA ALA A 55 -3.73 2.66 3.31
C ALA A 55 -2.66 3.59 2.74
N ALA A 56 -3.08 4.60 1.99
CA ALA A 56 -2.17 5.59 1.44
C ALA A 56 -2.39 6.91 2.18
N ILE A 57 -1.32 7.41 2.78
CA ILE A 57 -1.37 8.68 3.50
C ILE A 57 -0.20 9.56 3.08
N ARG A 58 -0.25 10.84 3.42
CA ARG A 58 0.80 11.77 3.02
C ARG A 58 1.93 11.83 4.03
N ASP A 59 1.60 11.88 5.32
CA ASP A 59 2.56 12.19 6.37
C ASP A 59 2.83 10.95 7.22
N ALA A 60 4.06 10.46 7.15
CA ALA A 60 4.47 9.28 7.92
C ALA A 60 4.54 9.57 9.43
N GLY A 61 4.41 10.82 9.85
CA GLY A 61 4.30 11.17 11.26
C GLY A 61 2.88 11.12 11.80
N ALA A 62 1.90 10.86 10.93
CA ALA A 62 0.51 10.87 11.33
C ALA A 62 0.19 9.73 12.30
N THR A 63 -0.72 9.98 13.24
CA THR A 63 -1.08 9.00 14.25
C THR A 63 -2.52 8.49 14.09
N PHE A 64 -3.27 9.01 13.11
CA PHE A 64 -4.69 8.67 13.00
C PHE A 64 -4.96 7.24 12.52
N LEU A 65 -3.93 6.53 12.02
CA LEU A 65 -4.09 5.13 11.62
C LEU A 65 -4.06 4.16 12.80
N SER A 66 -3.68 4.61 13.99
CA SER A 66 -3.49 3.72 15.14
C SER A 66 -4.65 2.75 15.39
N PRO A 67 -5.92 3.19 15.33
CA PRO A 67 -7.03 2.29 15.65
C PRO A 67 -7.17 1.10 14.69
N ILE A 68 -6.66 1.20 13.46
CA ILE A 68 -6.84 0.15 12.45
C ILE A 68 -5.51 -0.41 11.96
N PHE A 69 -4.39 0.06 12.51
CA PHE A 69 -3.09 -0.19 11.88
C PHE A 69 -2.79 -1.69 11.74
N ASP A 70 -3.06 -2.47 12.77
CA ASP A 70 -2.75 -3.91 12.77
C ASP A 70 -3.66 -4.72 11.85
N GLU A 71 -4.73 -4.13 11.33
CA GLU A 71 -5.62 -4.81 10.38
C GLU A 71 -5.21 -4.58 8.92
N LEU A 72 -4.37 -3.58 8.67
CA LEU A 72 -4.01 -3.20 7.30
C LEU A 72 -3.15 -4.26 6.63
N ALA A 73 -3.36 -4.44 5.32
CA ALA A 73 -2.47 -5.26 4.49
C ALA A 73 -1.15 -4.55 4.25
N GLY A 74 -1.16 -3.22 4.26
CA GLY A 74 0.03 -2.43 4.07
C GLY A 74 -0.24 -0.96 4.21
N VAL A 75 0.83 -0.15 4.22
CA VAL A 75 0.71 1.30 4.32
C VAL A 75 1.70 1.94 3.36
N VAL A 76 1.27 3.01 2.69
CA VAL A 76 2.11 3.79 1.77
C VAL A 76 2.05 5.24 2.22
N CYS A 77 3.23 5.84 2.44
CA CYS A 77 3.32 7.25 2.81
C CYS A 77 4.13 7.98 1.76
N THR A 78 3.59 9.08 1.24
CA THR A 78 4.31 9.86 0.24
C THR A 78 5.28 10.84 0.86
N GLY A 79 5.15 11.14 2.15
CA GLY A 79 6.09 11.99 2.87
C GLY A 79 6.73 11.26 4.03
N GLY A 80 7.85 11.78 4.52
CA GLY A 80 8.53 11.23 5.68
C GLY A 80 9.59 10.19 5.33
N THR A 81 10.09 9.53 6.36
CA THR A 81 11.14 8.52 6.22
C THR A 81 10.77 7.29 7.03
N ILE A 82 11.54 6.23 6.87
CA ILE A 82 11.31 4.99 7.64
C ILE A 82 11.56 5.19 9.14
N ARG A 83 12.13 6.31 9.54
CA ARG A 83 12.32 6.66 10.96
C ARG A 83 11.13 7.39 11.54
N SER A 84 10.15 7.76 10.71
CA SER A 84 8.94 8.43 11.17
C SER A 84 8.04 7.45 11.91
N HIS A 85 7.00 7.98 12.55
CA HIS A 85 6.08 7.19 13.36
C HIS A 85 5.54 5.95 12.64
N ILE A 86 5.05 6.14 11.40
CA ILE A 86 4.50 5.03 10.62
C ILE A 86 5.57 3.97 10.32
N GLY A 87 6.80 4.41 10.02
CA GLY A 87 7.89 3.47 9.79
C GLY A 87 8.17 2.61 11.02
N ILE A 88 8.14 3.22 12.19
CA ILE A 88 8.40 2.53 13.44
C ILE A 88 7.30 1.50 13.74
N ILE A 89 6.04 1.92 13.67
CA ILE A 89 4.95 1.00 14.00
C ILE A 89 4.75 -0.07 12.93
N SER A 90 5.11 0.23 11.69
CA SER A 90 5.11 -0.75 10.61
C SER A 90 6.01 -1.94 10.98
N ARG A 91 7.22 -1.64 11.44
CA ARG A 91 8.16 -2.69 11.87
C ARG A 91 7.67 -3.39 13.13
N GLU A 92 7.12 -2.64 14.07
CA GLU A 92 6.65 -3.20 15.33
C GLU A 92 5.49 -4.16 15.14
N PHE A 93 4.52 -3.79 14.31
CA PHE A 93 3.33 -4.61 14.07
C PHE A 93 3.48 -5.53 12.86
N GLN A 94 4.63 -5.49 12.18
CA GLN A 94 4.90 -6.31 11.00
C GLN A 94 3.86 -6.08 9.88
N VAL A 95 3.47 -4.83 9.70
CA VAL A 95 2.59 -4.41 8.60
C VAL A 95 3.47 -3.83 7.50
N PRO A 96 3.50 -4.44 6.30
CA PRO A 96 4.36 -3.95 5.23
C PRO A 96 4.12 -2.48 4.92
N GLY A 97 5.21 -1.73 4.75
CA GLY A 97 5.11 -0.30 4.50
C GLY A 97 6.14 0.18 3.49
N VAL A 98 5.76 1.20 2.74
CA VAL A 98 6.65 1.90 1.82
C VAL A 98 6.53 3.39 2.14
N ILE A 99 7.63 4.01 2.56
CA ILE A 99 7.64 5.39 3.06
C ILE A 99 8.44 6.26 2.08
N GLY A 100 8.08 7.53 2.03
CA GLY A 100 8.74 8.45 1.11
C GLY A 100 8.49 8.11 -0.34
N ALA A 101 7.31 7.55 -0.62
CA ALA A 101 7.01 7.03 -1.93
C ALA A 101 6.71 8.14 -2.93
N GLN A 102 7.20 7.95 -4.14
CA GLN A 102 6.78 8.75 -5.28
C GLN A 102 5.76 7.92 -6.06
N ILE A 103 4.57 8.47 -6.21
CA ILE A 103 3.48 7.80 -6.93
C ILE A 103 3.30 8.54 -8.25
N ASP A 104 3.50 7.82 -9.36
CA ASP A 104 3.39 8.42 -10.69
C ASP A 104 1.94 8.48 -11.15
N ASP A 105 1.14 7.51 -10.75
CA ASP A 105 -0.24 7.39 -11.19
C ASP A 105 -1.04 6.76 -10.06
N GLU A 106 -1.66 7.59 -9.23
CA GLU A 106 -2.39 7.08 -8.07
C GLU A 106 -3.60 6.28 -8.53
N PRO A 107 -3.75 5.03 -8.05
CA PRO A 107 -4.88 4.20 -8.44
C PRO A 107 -6.18 4.69 -7.79
N ASP A 108 -7.29 4.25 -8.35
CA ASP A 108 -8.60 4.56 -7.78
C ASP A 108 -8.80 3.82 -6.47
N ALA A 109 -9.66 4.37 -5.64
CA ALA A 109 -10.06 3.70 -4.40
C ALA A 109 -10.62 2.33 -4.73
N GLY A 110 -10.13 1.30 -4.03
CA GLY A 110 -10.56 -0.07 -4.25
C GLY A 110 -9.75 -0.83 -5.29
N ALA A 111 -8.83 -0.17 -6.00
CA ALA A 111 -7.96 -0.87 -6.94
C ALA A 111 -7.05 -1.83 -6.18
N GLU A 112 -6.76 -2.97 -6.77
CA GLU A 112 -5.85 -3.92 -6.15
C GLU A 112 -4.41 -3.51 -6.41
N VAL A 113 -3.60 -3.48 -5.36
CA VAL A 113 -2.19 -3.13 -5.45
C VAL A 113 -1.35 -4.16 -4.72
N GLU A 114 -0.07 -4.17 -5.05
CA GLU A 114 0.91 -5.04 -4.40
C GLU A 114 2.09 -4.21 -3.96
N LEU A 115 2.55 -4.44 -2.73
CA LEU A 115 3.78 -3.83 -2.20
C LEU A 115 4.85 -4.90 -2.13
N SER A 116 6.09 -4.54 -2.48
CA SER A 116 7.22 -5.46 -2.38
C SER A 116 8.30 -4.86 -1.49
N SER A 117 9.13 -5.74 -0.93
CA SER A 117 10.22 -5.31 -0.05
C SER A 117 11.35 -4.60 -0.80
N SER A 118 11.27 -4.52 -2.13
CA SER A 118 12.18 -3.68 -2.90
C SER A 118 11.70 -2.22 -2.97
N GLY A 119 10.53 -1.93 -2.38
CA GLY A 119 9.96 -0.59 -2.37
C GLY A 119 9.04 -0.29 -3.53
N GLU A 120 8.74 -1.28 -4.35
CA GLU A 120 7.86 -1.08 -5.50
C GLU A 120 6.40 -1.13 -5.08
N ILE A 121 5.60 -0.26 -5.69
CA ILE A 121 4.15 -0.25 -5.56
C ILE A 121 3.60 -0.54 -6.93
N ARG A 122 2.81 -1.61 -7.05
CA ARG A 122 2.30 -2.07 -8.33
C ARG A 122 0.78 -2.12 -8.29
N ARG A 123 0.16 -1.73 -9.41
CA ARG A 123 -1.27 -1.94 -9.59
C ARG A 123 -1.47 -3.26 -10.30
N ILE A 124 -2.41 -4.04 -9.81
CA ILE A 124 -2.74 -5.36 -10.38
C ILE A 124 -4.04 -5.19 -11.15
N ASP A 125 -3.98 -5.38 -12.47
CA ASP A 125 -5.16 -5.34 -13.32
C ASP A 125 -5.49 -6.76 -13.75
N GLY A 126 -6.68 -7.13 -13.62
CA GLY A 126 -7.01 -8.49 -14.01
C GLY A 126 -8.40 -8.89 -13.71
#